data_3b590debbe0452ac8ff219b11191e1c9
#
_entry.id   3b590debbe0452ac8ff219b11191e1c9
#
_cell.length_a   1.000
_cell.length_b   1.000
_cell.length_c   1.000
_cell.angle_alpha   90.00
_cell.angle_beta   90.00
_cell.angle_gamma   90.00
#
_symmetry.space_group_name_H-M   'P 1'
#
loop_
_entity.id
_entity.type
_entity.pdbx_description
1 polymer ?
#
loop_
_entity_poly.entity_id
_entity_poly.type
_entity_poly.pdbx_seq_one_letter_code
_entity_poly.pdbx_strand_id
1 'polypeptide(L)'
;VYGELVDSNSEDIQDAVSSAKDAFASWSGLSFSERADYIMAIADEIDAQSDTFSELESRDTGKPLSLARSLDIPRSIYNFKFFAKHVKDFKFKRELKNDVSINYIQRMPLGVVCCISPWNLPLYLFTWKIAPALVSGNTVVAKPSEITPSTAHLLGDICTKVGLPPGVLNIVHGKGSTAGDMLVKNIDIKAISFTGGTTTGKKIFKNASGSFKKLSLE
;
A
#
# COMPACT_ATOMS: atom_id res chain seq x y z
N VAL A 1 20.62 -14.96 -11.29
CA VAL A 1 19.16 -14.94 -11.10
C VAL A 1 18.87 -15.77 -9.87
N TYR A 2 18.19 -15.22 -8.89
CA TYR A 2 17.85 -15.90 -7.63
C TYR A 2 16.32 -15.97 -7.40
N GLY A 3 15.54 -15.43 -8.33
CA GLY A 3 14.09 -15.50 -8.33
C GLY A 3 13.54 -15.00 -9.67
N GLU A 4 12.35 -15.44 -9.99
CA GLU A 4 11.55 -14.97 -11.12
C GLU A 4 10.17 -14.61 -10.59
N LEU A 5 9.62 -13.48 -11.03
CA LEU A 5 8.28 -13.04 -10.70
C LEU A 5 7.47 -12.83 -11.98
N VAL A 6 6.17 -13.01 -11.85
CA VAL A 6 5.24 -12.80 -12.96
C VAL A 6 5.27 -11.34 -13.39
N ASP A 7 5.34 -11.06 -14.69
CA ASP A 7 5.05 -9.74 -15.25
C ASP A 7 3.55 -9.67 -15.51
N SER A 8 2.80 -9.13 -14.54
CA SER A 8 1.34 -9.13 -14.53
C SER A 8 0.76 -8.55 -15.81
N ASN A 9 -0.13 -9.30 -16.43
CA ASN A 9 -0.87 -8.90 -17.61
C ASN A 9 -2.19 -8.18 -17.27
N SER A 10 -3.04 -7.90 -18.25
CA SER A 10 -4.30 -7.17 -18.04
C SER A 10 -5.33 -7.96 -17.24
N GLU A 11 -5.33 -9.28 -17.33
CA GLU A 11 -6.23 -10.15 -16.58
C GLU A 11 -5.82 -10.18 -15.11
N ASP A 12 -4.54 -10.38 -14.82
CA ASP A 12 -3.99 -10.32 -13.46
C ASP A 12 -4.32 -8.99 -12.75
N ILE A 13 -4.19 -7.88 -13.48
CA ILE A 13 -4.51 -6.54 -12.95
C ILE A 13 -6.02 -6.41 -12.69
N GLN A 14 -6.86 -6.90 -13.61
CA GLN A 14 -8.31 -6.85 -13.44
C GLN A 14 -8.76 -7.70 -12.25
N ASP A 15 -8.20 -8.89 -12.10
CA ASP A 15 -8.48 -9.80 -10.98
C ASP A 15 -8.08 -9.19 -9.63
N ALA A 16 -6.90 -8.58 -9.56
CA ALA A 16 -6.45 -7.89 -8.35
C ALA A 16 -7.38 -6.72 -7.98
N VAL A 17 -7.82 -5.93 -8.95
CA VAL A 17 -8.76 -4.82 -8.71
C VAL A 17 -10.15 -5.33 -8.34
N SER A 18 -10.65 -6.39 -8.99
CA SER A 18 -11.93 -7.00 -8.66
C SER A 18 -11.93 -7.56 -7.23
N SER A 19 -10.89 -8.33 -6.88
CA SER A 19 -10.69 -8.83 -5.52
C SER A 19 -10.67 -7.71 -4.47
N ALA A 20 -9.99 -6.60 -4.78
CA ALA A 20 -9.98 -5.43 -3.90
C ALA A 20 -11.36 -4.77 -3.75
N LYS A 21 -12.16 -4.71 -4.82
CA LYS A 21 -13.54 -4.19 -4.78
C LYS A 21 -14.44 -5.06 -3.91
N ASP A 22 -14.36 -6.36 -4.08
CA ASP A 22 -15.20 -7.31 -3.36
C ASP A 22 -14.91 -7.29 -1.86
N ALA A 23 -13.65 -7.14 -1.48
CA ALA A 23 -13.23 -7.03 -0.09
C ALA A 23 -13.57 -5.66 0.56
N PHE A 24 -13.84 -4.62 -0.22
CA PHE A 24 -13.94 -3.25 0.30
C PHE A 24 -15.06 -3.08 1.33
N ALA A 25 -16.25 -3.62 1.07
CA ALA A 25 -17.40 -3.42 1.95
C ALA A 25 -17.16 -4.02 3.35
N SER A 26 -16.66 -5.25 3.41
CA SER A 26 -16.34 -5.92 4.68
C SER A 26 -15.18 -5.24 5.42
N TRP A 27 -14.10 -4.89 4.71
CA TRP A 27 -12.94 -4.23 5.31
C TRP A 27 -13.25 -2.83 5.83
N SER A 28 -13.93 -2.00 5.04
CA SER A 28 -14.31 -0.64 5.44
C SER A 28 -15.34 -0.61 6.56
N GLY A 29 -16.13 -1.68 6.71
CA GLY A 29 -17.10 -1.87 7.79
C GLY A 29 -16.49 -2.21 9.15
N LEU A 30 -15.24 -2.69 9.19
CA LEU A 30 -14.54 -2.91 10.46
C LEU A 30 -14.28 -1.60 11.19
N SER A 31 -14.23 -1.65 12.52
CA SER A 31 -13.77 -0.51 13.33
C SER A 31 -12.30 -0.18 13.08
N PHE A 32 -11.90 1.02 13.46
CA PHE A 32 -10.48 1.42 13.38
C PHE A 32 -9.58 0.52 14.24
N SER A 33 -10.09 0.02 15.37
CA SER A 33 -9.35 -0.89 16.24
C SER A 33 -9.10 -2.23 15.57
N GLU A 34 -10.13 -2.84 15.00
CA GLU A 34 -10.00 -4.13 14.32
C GLU A 34 -9.01 -4.05 13.15
N ARG A 35 -9.09 -3.00 12.33
CA ARG A 35 -8.10 -2.82 11.26
C ARG A 35 -6.69 -2.58 11.79
N ALA A 36 -6.55 -1.80 12.88
CA ALA A 36 -5.26 -1.56 13.51
C ALA A 36 -4.63 -2.84 14.07
N ASP A 37 -5.44 -3.79 14.56
CA ASP A 37 -4.95 -5.06 15.08
C ASP A 37 -4.35 -5.92 13.95
N TYR A 38 -4.96 -5.98 12.75
CA TYR A 38 -4.34 -6.61 11.58
C TYR A 38 -3.04 -5.94 11.17
N ILE A 39 -3.02 -4.60 11.13
CA ILE A 39 -1.82 -3.82 10.77
C ILE A 39 -0.69 -4.03 11.78
N MET A 40 -1.03 -4.18 13.06
CA MET A 40 -0.06 -4.49 14.11
C MET A 40 0.49 -5.91 13.96
N ALA A 41 -0.37 -6.89 13.69
CA ALA A 41 0.05 -8.27 13.46
C ALA A 41 1.02 -8.41 12.28
N ILE A 42 0.79 -7.65 11.18
CA ILE A 42 1.73 -7.57 10.06
C ILE A 42 3.09 -7.03 10.52
N ALA A 43 3.09 -5.94 11.31
CA ALA A 43 4.33 -5.35 11.82
C ALA A 43 5.13 -6.32 12.71
N ASP A 44 4.43 -7.03 13.59
CA ASP A 44 5.06 -7.98 14.51
C ASP A 44 5.63 -9.20 13.76
N GLU A 45 4.96 -9.65 12.69
CA GLU A 45 5.46 -10.73 11.85
C GLU A 45 6.66 -10.32 10.99
N ILE A 46 6.70 -9.08 10.48
CA ILE A 46 7.89 -8.53 9.81
C ILE A 46 9.06 -8.46 10.81
N ASP A 47 8.80 -8.05 12.04
CA ASP A 47 9.81 -7.94 13.11
C ASP A 47 10.40 -9.32 13.44
N ALA A 48 9.54 -10.34 13.56
CA ALA A 48 9.95 -11.72 13.78
C ALA A 48 10.82 -12.32 12.65
N GLN A 49 10.66 -11.81 11.42
CA GLN A 49 11.41 -12.22 10.24
C GLN A 49 12.40 -11.14 9.75
N SER A 50 12.79 -10.21 10.61
CA SER A 50 13.59 -9.03 10.25
C SER A 50 14.92 -9.36 9.56
N ASP A 51 15.58 -10.46 9.93
CA ASP A 51 16.80 -10.92 9.26
C ASP A 51 16.54 -11.35 7.82
N THR A 52 15.49 -12.12 7.55
CA THR A 52 15.11 -12.55 6.20
C THR A 52 14.78 -11.36 5.33
N PHE A 53 13.98 -10.41 5.84
CA PHE A 53 13.68 -9.17 5.12
C PHE A 53 14.94 -8.35 4.82
N SER A 54 15.86 -8.25 5.80
CA SER A 54 17.10 -7.50 5.62
C SER A 54 17.99 -8.11 4.54
N GLU A 55 18.10 -9.43 4.49
CA GLU A 55 18.86 -10.15 3.47
C GLU A 55 18.26 -9.96 2.08
N LEU A 56 16.93 -10.05 1.94
CA LEU A 56 16.23 -9.80 0.68
C LEU A 56 16.41 -8.36 0.22
N GLU A 57 16.22 -7.38 1.12
CA GLU A 57 16.40 -5.96 0.82
C GLU A 57 17.82 -5.64 0.36
N SER A 58 18.83 -6.18 1.07
CA SER A 58 20.24 -6.04 0.71
C SER A 58 20.56 -6.69 -0.65
N ARG A 59 20.01 -7.87 -0.91
CA ARG A 59 20.21 -8.62 -2.16
C ARG A 59 19.62 -7.88 -3.36
N ASP A 60 18.38 -7.40 -3.23
CA ASP A 60 17.68 -6.69 -4.32
C ASP A 60 18.35 -5.34 -4.65
N THR A 61 18.76 -4.61 -3.64
CA THR A 61 19.25 -3.23 -3.80
C THR A 61 20.76 -3.12 -3.95
N GLY A 62 21.50 -4.14 -3.52
CA GLY A 62 22.96 -4.09 -3.42
C GLY A 62 23.49 -3.25 -2.25
N LYS A 63 22.64 -2.74 -1.38
CA LYS A 63 23.06 -1.99 -0.18
C LYS A 63 23.68 -2.90 0.88
N PRO A 64 24.53 -2.38 1.78
CA PRO A 64 25.07 -3.16 2.88
C PRO A 64 23.97 -3.77 3.75
N LEU A 65 24.11 -5.05 4.12
CA LEU A 65 23.15 -5.75 5.00
C LEU A 65 22.96 -5.03 6.34
N SER A 66 24.04 -4.44 6.88
CA SER A 66 23.97 -3.64 8.11
C SER A 66 23.03 -2.43 7.98
N LEU A 67 22.97 -1.81 6.81
CA LEU A 67 22.07 -0.68 6.56
C LEU A 67 20.62 -1.16 6.47
N ALA A 68 20.35 -2.26 5.77
CA ALA A 68 19.02 -2.85 5.71
C ALA A 68 18.51 -3.20 7.13
N ARG A 69 19.36 -3.83 7.96
CA ARG A 69 19.05 -4.19 9.35
C ARG A 69 18.82 -3.00 10.28
N SER A 70 19.57 -1.92 10.12
CA SER A 70 19.52 -0.78 11.05
C SER A 70 18.54 0.33 10.63
N LEU A 71 18.16 0.37 9.37
CA LEU A 71 17.32 1.45 8.84
C LEU A 71 16.07 0.95 8.12
N ASP A 72 16.22 0.20 7.01
CA ASP A 72 15.10 -0.04 6.09
C ASP A 72 14.00 -0.90 6.73
N ILE A 73 14.39 -2.03 7.32
CA ILE A 73 13.41 -2.94 7.93
C ILE A 73 12.80 -2.37 9.21
N PRO A 74 13.59 -1.80 10.16
CA PRO A 74 13.00 -1.13 11.33
C PRO A 74 12.04 0.01 10.96
N ARG A 75 12.34 0.79 9.92
CA ARG A 75 11.45 1.86 9.45
C ARG A 75 10.17 1.30 8.83
N SER A 76 10.24 0.18 8.13
CA SER A 76 9.07 -0.50 7.57
C SER A 76 8.14 -1.02 8.66
N ILE A 77 8.68 -1.63 9.69
CA ILE A 77 7.94 -2.06 10.89
C ILE A 77 7.32 -0.86 11.60
N TYR A 78 8.11 0.20 11.78
CA TYR A 78 7.64 1.43 12.41
C TYR A 78 6.47 2.07 11.67
N ASN A 79 6.46 2.04 10.34
CA ASN A 79 5.35 2.56 9.55
C ASN A 79 4.02 1.89 9.92
N PHE A 80 3.97 0.57 9.94
CA PHE A 80 2.77 -0.17 10.34
C PHE A 80 2.39 0.14 11.80
N LYS A 81 3.35 0.04 12.74
CA LYS A 81 3.12 0.33 14.17
C LYS A 81 2.64 1.77 14.40
N PHE A 82 3.21 2.73 13.67
CA PHE A 82 2.81 4.14 13.75
C PHE A 82 1.35 4.34 13.36
N PHE A 83 0.97 3.91 12.15
CA PHE A 83 -0.40 4.14 11.66
C PHE A 83 -1.43 3.34 12.45
N ALA A 84 -1.12 2.11 12.89
CA ALA A 84 -2.01 1.33 13.75
C ALA A 84 -2.28 2.01 15.10
N LYS A 85 -1.28 2.65 15.71
CA LYS A 85 -1.44 3.37 16.98
C LYS A 85 -2.21 4.67 16.81
N HIS A 86 -1.89 5.46 15.77
CA HIS A 86 -2.41 6.82 15.63
C HIS A 86 -3.81 6.88 15.01
N VAL A 87 -4.27 5.85 14.33
CA VAL A 87 -5.62 5.84 13.74
C VAL A 87 -6.71 5.96 14.80
N LYS A 88 -6.50 5.42 16.01
CA LYS A 88 -7.46 5.44 17.11
C LYS A 88 -7.73 6.86 17.62
N ASP A 89 -6.74 7.73 17.53
CA ASP A 89 -6.82 9.13 17.99
C ASP A 89 -7.19 10.10 16.85
N PHE A 90 -7.23 9.62 15.61
CA PHE A 90 -7.50 10.46 14.47
C PHE A 90 -8.99 10.81 14.36
N LYS A 91 -9.29 12.11 14.29
CA LYS A 91 -10.67 12.62 14.21
C LYS A 91 -11.22 12.50 12.78
N PHE A 92 -11.86 11.37 12.47
CA PHE A 92 -12.52 11.13 11.18
C PHE A 92 -13.80 11.93 10.99
N LYS A 93 -14.46 12.32 12.11
CA LYS A 93 -15.62 13.20 12.11
C LYS A 93 -15.31 14.46 12.90
N ARG A 94 -15.58 15.62 12.32
CA ARG A 94 -15.53 16.91 12.97
C ARG A 94 -16.90 17.58 12.84
N GLU A 95 -17.44 18.05 13.94
CA GLU A 95 -18.69 18.79 14.00
C GLU A 95 -18.40 20.28 14.21
N LEU A 96 -19.11 21.12 13.48
CA LEU A 96 -19.12 22.56 13.58
C LEU A 96 -20.57 22.97 13.83
N LYS A 97 -20.89 23.39 15.03
CA LYS A 97 -22.23 23.79 15.45
C LYS A 97 -22.30 25.30 15.68
N ASN A 98 -23.37 25.90 15.20
CA ASN A 98 -23.78 27.25 15.54
C ASN A 98 -25.27 27.23 15.93
N ASP A 99 -25.86 28.41 16.20
CA ASP A 99 -27.26 28.55 16.67
C ASP A 99 -28.31 28.12 15.63
N VAL A 100 -27.92 27.98 14.38
CA VAL A 100 -28.83 27.73 13.24
C VAL A 100 -28.60 26.35 12.59
N SER A 101 -27.38 25.83 12.62
CA SER A 101 -27.00 24.61 11.88
C SER A 101 -25.93 23.80 12.58
N ILE A 102 -25.91 22.51 12.22
CA ILE A 102 -24.81 21.58 12.54
C ILE A 102 -24.20 21.12 11.23
N ASN A 103 -22.92 21.39 11.04
CA ASN A 103 -22.15 20.98 9.86
C ASN A 103 -21.17 19.88 10.25
N TYR A 104 -21.01 18.90 9.36
CA TYR A 104 -20.08 17.78 9.58
C TYR A 104 -19.02 17.76 8.51
N ILE A 105 -17.76 17.56 8.92
CA ILE A 105 -16.68 17.10 8.07
C ILE A 105 -16.46 15.63 8.41
N GLN A 106 -16.81 14.75 7.52
CA GLN A 106 -16.63 13.30 7.71
C GLN A 106 -15.64 12.76 6.67
N ARG A 107 -14.62 12.06 7.15
CA ARG A 107 -13.66 11.38 6.28
C ARG A 107 -14.08 9.92 6.13
N MET A 108 -14.18 9.48 4.89
CA MET A 108 -14.60 8.13 4.52
C MET A 108 -13.52 7.46 3.68
N PRO A 109 -13.38 6.12 3.73
CA PRO A 109 -12.57 5.39 2.77
C PRO A 109 -13.03 5.67 1.34
N LEU A 110 -12.08 5.69 0.39
CA LEU A 110 -12.37 5.98 -1.01
C LEU A 110 -12.81 4.75 -1.80
N GLY A 111 -12.39 3.57 -1.38
CA GLY A 111 -12.56 2.33 -2.12
C GLY A 111 -11.20 1.66 -2.39
N VAL A 112 -11.02 1.18 -3.62
CA VAL A 112 -9.74 0.63 -4.08
C VAL A 112 -8.75 1.75 -4.33
N VAL A 113 -7.57 1.67 -3.73
CA VAL A 113 -6.47 2.61 -3.94
C VAL A 113 -5.23 1.89 -4.49
N CYS A 114 -4.48 2.57 -5.36
CA CYS A 114 -3.24 2.05 -5.91
C CYS A 114 -2.03 2.66 -5.20
N CYS A 115 -1.09 1.81 -4.79
CA CYS A 115 0.17 2.23 -4.18
C CYS A 115 1.34 1.79 -5.07
N ILE A 116 2.14 2.74 -5.57
CA ILE A 116 3.29 2.47 -6.43
C ILE A 116 4.54 3.03 -5.76
N SER A 117 5.53 2.17 -5.52
CA SER A 117 6.78 2.54 -4.84
C SER A 117 8.02 2.35 -5.72
N PRO A 118 9.09 3.11 -5.45
CA PRO A 118 10.35 3.02 -6.17
C PRO A 118 11.25 1.91 -5.62
N TRP A 119 12.45 1.81 -6.19
CA TRP A 119 13.45 0.77 -5.89
C TRP A 119 14.48 1.14 -4.81
N ASN A 120 14.64 2.42 -4.48
CA ASN A 120 15.75 2.88 -3.63
C ASN A 120 15.56 2.57 -2.13
N LEU A 121 14.33 2.53 -1.66
CA LEU A 121 13.93 2.13 -0.30
C LEU A 121 12.68 1.22 -0.42
N PRO A 122 12.86 -0.03 -0.94
CA PRO A 122 11.76 -0.86 -1.40
C PRO A 122 10.66 -1.05 -0.35
N LEU A 123 10.93 -1.80 0.71
CA LEU A 123 9.93 -2.11 1.72
C LEU A 123 9.50 -0.86 2.50
N TYR A 124 10.44 0.03 2.81
CA TYR A 124 10.15 1.24 3.57
C TYR A 124 9.10 2.13 2.89
N LEU A 125 9.31 2.50 1.63
CA LEU A 125 8.37 3.36 0.90
C LEU A 125 7.09 2.61 0.50
N PHE A 126 7.16 1.30 0.34
CA PHE A 126 5.99 0.46 0.10
C PHE A 126 5.05 0.45 1.30
N THR A 127 5.58 0.18 2.49
CA THR A 127 4.80 0.16 3.74
C THR A 127 4.28 1.53 4.13
N TRP A 128 5.03 2.61 3.83
CA TRP A 128 4.62 4.00 4.04
C TRP A 128 3.32 4.38 3.31
N LYS A 129 3.03 3.71 2.19
CA LYS A 129 1.80 3.91 1.40
C LYS A 129 0.69 2.97 1.81
N ILE A 130 1.01 1.70 2.01
CA ILE A 130 0.04 0.64 2.29
C ILE A 130 -0.58 0.80 3.68
N ALA A 131 0.22 1.03 4.70
CA ALA A 131 -0.26 1.07 6.08
C ALA A 131 -1.35 2.13 6.32
N PRO A 132 -1.17 3.42 5.93
CA PRO A 132 -2.22 4.42 6.10
C PRO A 132 -3.45 4.14 5.22
N ALA A 133 -3.27 3.57 4.03
CA ALA A 133 -4.39 3.24 3.15
C ALA A 133 -5.28 2.15 3.77
N LEU A 134 -4.68 1.07 4.25
CA LEU A 134 -5.40 -0.05 4.87
C LEU A 134 -6.07 0.36 6.17
N VAL A 135 -5.34 0.99 7.09
CA VAL A 135 -5.89 1.34 8.41
C VAL A 135 -7.04 2.34 8.31
N SER A 136 -7.04 3.21 7.28
CA SER A 136 -8.16 4.13 7.02
C SER A 136 -9.36 3.47 6.32
N GLY A 137 -9.30 2.16 6.05
CA GLY A 137 -10.42 1.37 5.55
C GLY A 137 -10.48 1.23 4.02
N ASN A 138 -9.44 1.63 3.29
CA ASN A 138 -9.34 1.34 1.86
C ASN A 138 -8.82 -0.07 1.64
N THR A 139 -9.16 -0.67 0.50
CA THR A 139 -8.46 -1.84 -0.05
C THR A 139 -7.38 -1.38 -1.02
N VAL A 140 -6.33 -2.17 -1.16
CA VAL A 140 -5.12 -1.73 -1.85
C VAL A 140 -4.73 -2.70 -2.96
N VAL A 141 -4.42 -2.15 -4.14
CA VAL A 141 -3.62 -2.82 -5.15
C VAL A 141 -2.26 -2.13 -5.20
N ALA A 142 -1.22 -2.85 -4.83
CA ALA A 142 0.12 -2.30 -4.65
C ALA A 142 1.11 -2.86 -5.66
N LYS A 143 1.89 -1.98 -6.29
CA LYS A 143 2.93 -2.34 -7.24
C LYS A 143 4.29 -1.87 -6.74
N PRO A 144 5.17 -2.77 -6.25
CA PRO A 144 6.56 -2.44 -5.97
C PRO A 144 7.33 -2.19 -7.28
N SER A 145 8.54 -1.69 -7.16
CA SER A 145 9.45 -1.66 -8.31
C SER A 145 9.79 -3.06 -8.78
N GLU A 146 9.80 -3.27 -10.09
CA GLU A 146 10.25 -4.51 -10.73
C GLU A 146 11.73 -4.84 -10.50
N ILE A 147 12.52 -3.85 -10.08
CA ILE A 147 13.95 -4.01 -9.81
C ILE A 147 14.19 -4.62 -8.43
N THR A 148 13.32 -4.35 -7.46
CA THR A 148 13.48 -4.75 -6.06
C THR A 148 12.18 -5.31 -5.48
N PRO A 149 11.69 -6.45 -5.97
CA PRO A 149 10.35 -6.95 -5.65
C PRO A 149 10.29 -7.88 -4.45
N SER A 150 11.44 -8.43 -3.99
CA SER A 150 11.47 -9.60 -3.10
C SER A 150 10.82 -9.35 -1.73
N THR A 151 11.09 -8.20 -1.12
CA THR A 151 10.51 -7.87 0.19
C THR A 151 9.01 -7.58 0.12
N ALA A 152 8.54 -7.01 -1.00
CA ALA A 152 7.12 -6.82 -1.23
C ALA A 152 6.39 -8.16 -1.47
N HIS A 153 7.02 -9.10 -2.17
CA HIS A 153 6.48 -10.46 -2.37
C HIS A 153 6.32 -11.17 -1.02
N LEU A 154 7.39 -11.21 -0.22
CA LEU A 154 7.35 -11.80 1.12
C LEU A 154 6.30 -11.14 2.04
N LEU A 155 6.06 -9.83 1.90
CA LEU A 155 5.00 -9.15 2.63
C LEU A 155 3.62 -9.73 2.29
N GLY A 156 3.38 -10.15 1.06
CA GLY A 156 2.14 -10.83 0.66
C GLY A 156 1.92 -12.14 1.44
N ASP A 157 2.97 -12.94 1.59
CA ASP A 157 2.93 -14.19 2.36
C ASP A 157 2.64 -13.90 3.85
N ILE A 158 3.27 -12.87 4.39
CA ILE A 158 3.01 -12.42 5.77
C ILE A 158 1.57 -11.99 5.96
N CYS A 159 1.00 -11.21 5.04
CA CYS A 159 -0.39 -10.80 5.13
C CYS A 159 -1.35 -12.01 5.14
N THR A 160 -1.05 -13.03 4.35
CA THR A 160 -1.79 -14.29 4.36
C THR A 160 -1.63 -15.03 5.69
N LYS A 161 -0.40 -15.12 6.20
CA LYS A 161 -0.07 -15.81 7.46
C LYS A 161 -0.79 -15.19 8.67
N VAL A 162 -0.88 -13.88 8.74
CA VAL A 162 -1.58 -13.16 9.83
C VAL A 162 -3.11 -13.13 9.67
N GLY A 163 -3.63 -13.72 8.60
CA GLY A 163 -5.06 -13.81 8.34
C GLY A 163 -5.69 -12.50 7.87
N LEU A 164 -4.91 -11.62 7.21
CA LEU A 164 -5.50 -10.44 6.54
C LEU A 164 -6.56 -10.93 5.53
N PRO A 165 -7.81 -10.43 5.56
CA PRO A 165 -8.84 -10.94 4.67
C PRO A 165 -8.43 -10.86 3.19
N PRO A 166 -8.72 -11.90 2.38
CA PRO A 166 -8.41 -11.90 0.96
C PRO A 166 -8.94 -10.66 0.25
N GLY A 167 -8.16 -10.10 -0.66
CA GLY A 167 -8.51 -8.91 -1.43
C GLY A 167 -8.24 -7.57 -0.73
N VAL A 168 -7.98 -7.55 0.58
CA VAL A 168 -7.67 -6.29 1.31
C VAL A 168 -6.36 -5.67 0.84
N LEU A 169 -5.34 -6.51 0.62
CA LEU A 169 -4.08 -6.12 -0.03
C LEU A 169 -3.78 -7.08 -1.17
N ASN A 170 -3.60 -6.54 -2.38
CA ASN A 170 -3.22 -7.28 -3.57
C ASN A 170 -1.90 -6.71 -4.08
N ILE A 171 -0.87 -7.54 -4.14
CA ILE A 171 0.45 -7.13 -4.64
C ILE A 171 0.61 -7.66 -6.05
N VAL A 172 0.82 -6.76 -7.00
CA VAL A 172 1.03 -7.09 -8.41
C VAL A 172 2.43 -6.69 -8.83
N HIS A 173 3.08 -7.57 -9.58
CA HIS A 173 4.42 -7.35 -10.08
C HIS A 173 4.39 -6.98 -11.57
N GLY A 174 5.45 -6.40 -12.06
CA GLY A 174 5.58 -6.04 -13.46
C GLY A 174 6.12 -4.64 -13.70
N LYS A 175 6.37 -4.34 -14.97
CA LYS A 175 6.98 -3.06 -15.39
C LYS A 175 6.04 -1.88 -15.16
N GLY A 176 6.62 -0.73 -14.84
CA GLY A 176 5.87 0.51 -14.69
C GLY A 176 5.13 0.92 -15.97
N SER A 177 5.68 0.57 -17.15
CA SER A 177 5.08 0.88 -18.47
C SER A 177 3.92 -0.04 -18.88
N THR A 178 3.78 -1.20 -18.24
CA THR A 178 2.72 -2.20 -18.49
C THR A 178 1.78 -2.27 -17.28
N ALA A 179 2.09 -3.06 -16.28
CA ALA A 179 1.28 -3.23 -15.08
C ALA A 179 0.96 -1.89 -14.38
N GLY A 180 1.96 -0.99 -14.25
CA GLY A 180 1.75 0.34 -13.66
C GLY A 180 0.77 1.20 -14.47
N ASP A 181 0.90 1.22 -15.80
CA ASP A 181 0.02 2.01 -16.68
C ASP A 181 -1.42 1.48 -16.66
N MET A 182 -1.61 0.15 -16.65
CA MET A 182 -2.92 -0.49 -16.52
C MET A 182 -3.60 -0.13 -15.20
N LEU A 183 -2.87 -0.15 -14.07
CA LEU A 183 -3.40 0.30 -12.78
C LEU A 183 -3.83 1.76 -12.79
N VAL A 184 -2.99 2.64 -13.36
CA VAL A 184 -3.28 4.09 -13.42
C VAL A 184 -4.56 4.38 -14.21
N LYS A 185 -4.81 3.63 -15.28
CA LYS A 185 -5.97 3.80 -16.16
C LYS A 185 -7.24 3.10 -15.66
N ASN A 186 -7.12 2.13 -14.74
CA ASN A 186 -8.26 1.35 -14.28
C ASN A 186 -9.30 2.23 -13.56
N ILE A 187 -10.53 2.25 -14.04
CA ILE A 187 -11.61 3.16 -13.57
C ILE A 187 -12.07 2.87 -12.13
N ASP A 188 -11.87 1.64 -11.64
CA ASP A 188 -12.28 1.25 -10.30
C ASP A 188 -11.30 1.71 -9.21
N ILE A 189 -10.07 2.04 -9.58
CA ILE A 189 -9.08 2.66 -8.67
C ILE A 189 -9.46 4.14 -8.45
N LYS A 190 -9.66 4.53 -7.19
CA LYS A 190 -10.16 5.86 -6.80
C LYS A 190 -9.06 6.84 -6.41
N ALA A 191 -7.89 6.32 -6.00
CA ALA A 191 -6.74 7.14 -5.68
C ALA A 191 -5.44 6.42 -6.03
N ILE A 192 -4.38 7.19 -6.28
CA ILE A 192 -3.04 6.69 -6.55
C ILE A 192 -2.05 7.41 -5.64
N SER A 193 -1.27 6.66 -4.88
CA SER A 193 -0.11 7.14 -4.15
C SER A 193 1.15 6.62 -4.85
N PHE A 194 1.96 7.52 -5.36
CA PHE A 194 3.16 7.23 -6.13
C PHE A 194 4.38 7.95 -5.54
N THR A 195 5.49 7.26 -5.44
CA THR A 195 6.82 7.85 -5.26
C THR A 195 7.75 7.33 -6.35
N GLY A 196 8.49 8.23 -7.00
CA GLY A 196 9.42 7.86 -8.08
C GLY A 196 9.90 9.05 -8.89
N GLY A 197 10.39 8.79 -10.10
CA GLY A 197 10.91 9.84 -10.97
C GLY A 197 9.85 10.80 -11.49
N THR A 198 10.18 12.08 -11.59
CA THR A 198 9.31 13.17 -12.04
C THR A 198 8.63 12.88 -13.39
N THR A 199 9.37 12.26 -14.34
CA THR A 199 8.82 11.90 -15.66
C THR A 199 7.68 10.89 -15.54
N THR A 200 7.83 9.89 -14.66
CA THR A 200 6.78 8.91 -14.39
C THR A 200 5.58 9.56 -13.70
N GLY A 201 5.83 10.44 -12.70
CA GLY A 201 4.76 11.20 -12.05
C GLY A 201 3.93 12.03 -13.02
N LYS A 202 4.57 12.72 -13.98
CA LYS A 202 3.89 13.46 -15.06
C LYS A 202 3.03 12.54 -15.94
N LYS A 203 3.53 11.32 -16.26
CA LYS A 203 2.76 10.32 -17.01
C LYS A 203 1.51 9.87 -16.23
N ILE A 204 1.68 9.55 -14.96
CA ILE A 204 0.58 9.15 -14.08
C ILE A 204 -0.48 10.26 -14.02
N PHE A 205 -0.06 11.49 -13.78
CA PHE A 205 -0.96 12.65 -13.76
C PHE A 205 -1.78 12.76 -15.05
N LYS A 206 -1.10 12.69 -16.21
CA LYS A 206 -1.75 12.76 -17.52
C LYS A 206 -2.74 11.61 -17.74
N ASN A 207 -2.35 10.38 -17.42
CA ASN A 207 -3.17 9.19 -17.67
C ASN A 207 -4.37 9.08 -16.70
N ALA A 208 -4.28 9.67 -15.52
CA ALA A 208 -5.33 9.67 -14.52
C ALA A 208 -6.32 10.84 -14.67
N SER A 209 -5.97 11.90 -15.41
CA SER A 209 -6.73 13.17 -15.47
C SER A 209 -8.20 13.01 -15.90
N GLY A 210 -8.50 12.08 -16.82
CA GLY A 210 -9.85 11.84 -17.31
C GLY A 210 -10.78 11.09 -16.34
N SER A 211 -10.28 10.61 -15.20
CA SER A 211 -11.03 9.77 -14.25
C SER A 211 -11.23 10.40 -12.86
N PHE A 212 -10.82 11.65 -12.68
CA PHE A 212 -10.95 12.39 -11.41
C PHE A 212 -10.38 11.67 -10.17
N LYS A 213 -9.39 10.78 -10.36
CA LYS A 213 -8.72 10.10 -9.25
C LYS A 213 -7.99 11.09 -8.35
N LYS A 214 -7.95 10.80 -7.06
CA LYS A 214 -7.06 11.52 -6.14
C LYS A 214 -5.62 11.06 -6.37
N LEU A 215 -4.69 12.00 -6.46
CA LEU A 215 -3.27 11.72 -6.70
C LEU A 215 -2.42 12.29 -5.57
N SER A 216 -1.51 11.46 -5.04
CA SER A 216 -0.36 11.87 -4.22
C SER A 216 0.89 11.46 -4.97
N LEU A 217 1.63 12.43 -5.46
CA LEU A 217 2.82 12.23 -6.31
C LEU A 217 4.03 12.86 -5.62
N GLU A 218 5.06 12.05 -5.36
CA GLU A 218 6.33 12.44 -4.73
C GLU A 218 7.52 12.11 -5.60
#